data_2a951fcb1511ffd87e7846d534b421ee
#
_entry.id   2a951fcb1511ffd87e7846d534b421ee
#
_cell.length_a   1.000
_cell.length_b   1.000
_cell.length_c   1.000
_cell.angle_alpha   90.00
_cell.angle_beta   90.00
_cell.angle_gamma   90.00
#
_symmetry.space_group_name_H-M   'P 1'
#
loop_
_entity.id
_entity.type
_entity.pdbx_description
1 polymer ?
#
loop_
_entity_poly.entity_id
_entity_poly.type
_entity_poly.pdbx_seq_one_letter_code
_entity_poly.pdbx_strand_id
1 'polypeptide(L)'
;MRVIFLPKVQDYLDNLIPVLYEKEYFGFKDSAVRYIDNLRKDIEINLSTHLHKPAPIYYDRYGKNMYYALFRKNKRTTWYAFFTKYEDKGETIYLIRYIGNNHTEAHHLYEEIIN
;
A
#
# COMPACT_ATOMS: atom_id res chain seq x y z
N MET A 1 -3.39 -17.63 5.33
CA MET A 1 -3.13 -16.40 4.59
C MET A 1 -1.90 -15.71 5.17
N ARG A 2 -1.02 -15.25 4.32
CA ARG A 2 0.23 -14.61 4.74
C ARG A 2 0.50 -13.41 3.86
N VAL A 3 0.87 -12.27 4.47
CA VAL A 3 1.22 -11.04 3.75
C VAL A 3 2.72 -10.80 3.91
N ILE A 4 3.41 -10.64 2.80
CA ILE A 4 4.85 -10.40 2.76
C ILE A 4 5.10 -9.07 2.05
N PHE A 5 5.85 -8.18 2.70
CA PHE A 5 6.27 -6.92 2.08
C PHE A 5 7.65 -7.10 1.47
N LEU A 6 7.84 -6.70 0.21
CA LEU A 6 9.19 -6.67 -0.36
C LEU A 6 10.09 -5.75 0.50
N PRO A 7 11.38 -6.05 0.61
CA PRO A 7 12.30 -5.19 1.38
C PRO A 7 12.24 -3.72 0.99
N LYS A 8 12.17 -3.41 -0.31
CA LYS A 8 12.07 -2.02 -0.76
C LYS A 8 10.77 -1.33 -0.32
N VAL A 9 9.70 -2.11 -0.14
CA VAL A 9 8.42 -1.57 0.36
C VAL A 9 8.54 -1.27 1.85
N GLN A 10 9.17 -2.17 2.62
CA GLN A 10 9.46 -1.91 4.04
C GLN A 10 10.31 -0.65 4.20
N ASP A 11 11.36 -0.52 3.38
CA ASP A 11 12.23 0.66 3.39
C ASP A 11 11.46 1.94 3.06
N TYR A 12 10.57 1.88 2.07
CA TYR A 12 9.72 3.01 1.72
C TYR A 12 8.87 3.46 2.90
N LEU A 13 8.21 2.50 3.58
CA LEU A 13 7.38 2.81 4.74
C LEU A 13 8.20 3.41 5.88
N ASP A 14 9.36 2.83 6.17
CA ASP A 14 10.24 3.34 7.22
C ASP A 14 10.74 4.75 6.89
N ASN A 15 11.05 5.02 5.62
CA ASN A 15 11.53 6.33 5.18
C ASN A 15 10.44 7.40 5.14
N LEU A 16 9.16 7.01 5.19
CA LEU A 16 8.06 7.97 5.31
C LEU A 16 7.99 8.60 6.71
N ILE A 17 8.48 7.89 7.73
CA ILE A 17 8.37 8.37 9.11
C ILE A 17 9.01 9.76 9.29
N PRO A 18 10.30 9.97 8.93
CA PRO A 18 10.88 11.30 9.06
C PRO A 18 10.22 12.33 8.12
N VAL A 19 9.76 11.93 6.93
CA VAL A 19 9.08 12.84 6.00
C VAL A 19 7.79 13.35 6.62
N LEU A 20 6.98 12.47 7.21
CA LEU A 20 5.73 12.86 7.86
C LEU A 20 5.97 13.79 9.05
N TYR A 21 7.02 13.53 9.81
CA TYR A 21 7.39 14.36 10.95
C TYR A 21 7.93 15.72 10.50
N GLU A 22 8.87 15.75 9.54
CA GLU A 22 9.50 16.97 9.06
C GLU A 22 8.52 17.91 8.34
N LYS A 23 7.50 17.35 7.69
CA LYS A 23 6.48 18.17 7.03
C LYS A 23 5.35 18.58 7.98
N GLU A 24 5.56 18.38 9.26
CA GLU A 24 4.63 18.80 10.32
C GLU A 24 3.24 18.19 10.22
N TYR A 25 3.11 17.05 9.53
CA TYR A 25 1.87 16.31 9.55
C TYR A 25 1.55 15.76 10.93
N PHE A 26 2.58 15.54 11.75
CA PHE A 26 2.45 15.09 13.12
C PHE A 26 3.33 15.95 14.03
N GLY A 27 2.81 16.34 15.19
CA GLY A 27 3.55 17.15 16.16
C GLY A 27 4.69 16.38 16.84
N PHE A 28 4.64 15.04 16.80
CA PHE A 28 5.62 14.19 17.47
C PHE A 28 6.04 13.05 16.55
N LYS A 29 7.33 12.70 16.59
CA LYS A 29 7.90 11.61 15.82
C LYS A 29 7.20 10.28 16.14
N ASP A 30 6.86 10.04 17.40
CA ASP A 30 6.16 8.82 17.82
C ASP A 30 4.80 8.67 17.15
N SER A 31 4.12 9.78 16.88
CA SER A 31 2.84 9.74 16.15
C SER A 31 3.02 9.31 14.71
N ALA A 32 4.11 9.75 14.06
CA ALA A 32 4.44 9.31 12.70
C ALA A 32 4.78 7.81 12.68
N VAL A 33 5.55 7.35 13.66
CA VAL A 33 5.89 5.91 13.80
C VAL A 33 4.60 5.08 13.95
N ARG A 34 3.71 5.48 14.86
CA ARG A 34 2.46 4.76 15.08
C ARG A 34 1.58 4.74 13.84
N TYR A 35 1.52 5.86 13.11
CA TYR A 35 0.75 5.94 11.88
C TYR A 35 1.21 4.91 10.85
N ILE A 36 2.52 4.82 10.62
CA ILE A 36 3.08 3.86 9.66
C ILE A 36 2.92 2.43 10.17
N ASP A 37 3.14 2.17 11.45
CA ASP A 37 2.95 0.84 12.02
C ASP A 37 1.49 0.39 11.91
N ASN A 38 0.55 1.29 12.15
CA ASN A 38 -0.88 0.99 12.02
C ASN A 38 -1.26 0.70 10.58
N LEU A 39 -0.71 1.45 9.62
CA LEU A 39 -0.93 1.17 8.20
C LEU A 39 -0.41 -0.21 7.82
N ARG A 40 0.80 -0.53 8.27
CA ARG A 40 1.43 -1.84 8.02
C ARG A 40 0.59 -2.98 8.57
N LYS A 41 0.13 -2.84 9.82
CA LYS A 41 -0.72 -3.84 10.49
C LYS A 41 -2.08 -3.98 9.81
N ASP A 42 -2.67 -2.86 9.39
CA ASP A 42 -3.95 -2.87 8.70
C ASP A 42 -3.85 -3.69 7.41
N ILE A 43 -2.78 -3.49 6.64
CA ILE A 43 -2.55 -4.27 5.42
C ILE A 43 -2.38 -5.75 5.77
N GLU A 44 -1.53 -6.08 6.75
CA GLU A 44 -1.29 -7.47 7.15
C GLU A 44 -2.56 -8.21 7.58
N ILE A 45 -3.41 -7.53 8.34
CA ILE A 45 -4.58 -8.16 8.96
C ILE A 45 -5.76 -8.18 8.00
N ASN A 46 -5.97 -7.11 7.24
CA ASN A 46 -7.23 -6.89 6.53
C ASN A 46 -7.16 -6.99 5.01
N LEU A 47 -5.99 -7.19 4.41
CA LEU A 47 -5.86 -7.23 2.95
C LEU A 47 -6.79 -8.27 2.33
N SER A 48 -6.89 -9.45 2.93
CA SER A 48 -7.70 -10.54 2.39
C SER A 48 -9.20 -10.24 2.34
N THR A 49 -9.67 -9.31 3.17
CA THR A 49 -11.09 -8.95 3.25
C THR A 49 -11.45 -7.71 2.46
N HIS A 50 -10.46 -6.97 1.96
CA HIS A 50 -10.70 -5.80 1.12
C HIS A 50 -11.01 -6.20 -0.31
N LEU A 51 -11.69 -5.33 -1.03
CA LEU A 51 -11.91 -5.52 -2.47
C LEU A 51 -10.57 -5.45 -3.19
N HIS A 52 -10.30 -6.43 -4.04
CA HIS A 52 -9.10 -6.48 -4.87
C HIS A 52 -9.46 -6.05 -6.28
N LYS A 53 -8.81 -4.99 -6.76
CA LYS A 53 -9.01 -4.47 -8.11
C LYS A 53 -7.78 -4.77 -8.96
N PRO A 54 -7.95 -5.10 -10.27
CA PRO A 54 -6.79 -5.23 -11.15
C PRO A 54 -6.01 -3.93 -11.23
N ALA A 55 -4.69 -4.00 -11.10
CA ALA A 55 -3.85 -2.82 -11.22
C ALA A 55 -3.75 -2.37 -12.69
N PRO A 56 -3.82 -1.06 -12.96
CA PRO A 56 -3.60 -0.53 -14.32
C PRO A 56 -2.22 -0.91 -14.87
N ILE A 57 -2.11 -0.91 -16.21
CA ILE A 57 -0.88 -1.26 -16.92
C ILE A 57 0.31 -0.42 -16.45
N TYR A 58 0.09 0.83 -16.07
CA TYR A 58 1.15 1.68 -15.53
C TYR A 58 1.97 0.95 -14.46
N TYR A 59 1.30 0.13 -13.64
CA TYR A 59 1.92 -0.54 -12.49
C TYR A 59 2.67 -1.82 -12.85
N ASP A 60 2.66 -2.25 -14.12
CA ASP A 60 3.45 -3.40 -14.58
C ASP A 60 4.95 -3.21 -14.29
N ARG A 61 5.40 -1.98 -14.17
CA ARG A 61 6.78 -1.66 -13.80
C ARG A 61 7.18 -2.18 -12.42
N TYR A 62 6.20 -2.45 -11.56
CA TYR A 62 6.42 -2.99 -10.21
C TYR A 62 6.12 -4.47 -10.12
N GLY A 63 5.40 -5.01 -11.07
CA GLY A 63 5.02 -6.40 -11.15
C GLY A 63 3.83 -6.57 -12.08
N LYS A 64 3.85 -7.60 -12.91
CA LYS A 64 2.76 -7.85 -13.86
C LYS A 64 1.58 -8.53 -13.19
N ASN A 65 0.38 -8.25 -13.72
CA ASN A 65 -0.87 -8.87 -13.29
C ASN A 65 -1.13 -8.70 -11.80
N MET A 66 -0.77 -7.54 -11.26
CA MET A 66 -1.03 -7.24 -9.86
C MET A 66 -2.49 -6.84 -9.63
N TYR A 67 -2.87 -6.95 -8.38
CA TYR A 67 -4.09 -6.36 -7.86
C TYR A 67 -3.73 -5.26 -6.86
N TYR A 68 -4.69 -4.42 -6.53
CA TYR A 68 -4.50 -3.46 -5.46
C TYR A 68 -5.74 -3.35 -4.60
N ALA A 69 -5.54 -2.93 -3.36
CA ALA A 69 -6.60 -2.71 -2.40
C ALA A 69 -6.43 -1.33 -1.73
N LEU A 70 -7.54 -0.75 -1.31
CA LEU A 70 -7.58 0.59 -0.71
C LEU A 70 -7.63 0.48 0.81
N PHE A 71 -6.83 1.33 1.47
CA PHE A 71 -6.79 1.44 2.93
C PHE A 71 -6.98 2.92 3.29
N ARG A 72 -8.21 3.30 3.54
CA ARG A 72 -8.55 4.68 3.87
C ARG A 72 -8.17 5.00 5.30
N LYS A 73 -7.42 6.09 5.51
CA LYS A 73 -7.00 6.53 6.83
C LYS A 73 -7.80 7.72 7.34
N ASN A 74 -8.19 8.63 6.44
CA ASN A 74 -9.03 9.76 6.77
C ASN A 74 -9.73 10.26 5.50
N LYS A 75 -10.44 11.37 5.58
CA LYS A 75 -11.20 11.92 4.45
C LYS A 75 -10.33 12.29 3.25
N ARG A 76 -9.05 12.57 3.48
CA ARG A 76 -8.14 13.09 2.46
C ARG A 76 -7.08 12.10 2.02
N THR A 77 -6.89 11.01 2.76
CA THR A 77 -5.79 10.09 2.48
C THR A 77 -6.27 8.65 2.42
N THR A 78 -6.06 8.04 1.27
CA THR A 78 -6.27 6.62 1.03
C THR A 78 -4.96 6.04 0.53
N TRP A 79 -4.51 4.95 1.14
CA TRP A 79 -3.33 4.22 0.73
C TRP A 79 -3.73 3.08 -0.19
N TYR A 80 -2.86 2.76 -1.13
CA TYR A 80 -3.05 1.67 -2.06
C TYR A 80 -1.93 0.66 -1.89
N ALA A 81 -2.28 -0.59 -1.61
CA ALA A 81 -1.33 -1.69 -1.56
C ALA A 81 -1.45 -2.51 -2.84
N PHE A 82 -0.36 -2.57 -3.60
CA PHE A 82 -0.30 -3.33 -4.85
C PHE A 82 0.43 -4.63 -4.61
N PHE A 83 -0.17 -5.74 -5.04
CA PHE A 83 0.34 -7.05 -4.66
C PHE A 83 0.15 -8.09 -5.76
N THR A 84 0.99 -9.12 -5.69
CA THR A 84 0.83 -10.35 -6.45
C THR A 84 0.32 -11.41 -5.48
N LYS A 85 -0.61 -12.24 -5.95
CA LYS A 85 -1.23 -13.28 -5.14
C LYS A 85 -0.67 -14.63 -5.58
N TYR A 86 -0.20 -15.40 -4.62
CA TYR A 86 0.35 -16.74 -4.85
C TYR A 86 -0.37 -17.76 -3.98
N GLU A 87 -0.44 -19.00 -4.49
CA GLU A 87 -0.90 -20.13 -3.71
C GLU A 87 0.32 -21.05 -3.46
N ASP A 88 0.56 -21.41 -2.21
CA ASP A 88 1.62 -22.30 -1.82
C ASP A 88 1.12 -23.29 -0.77
N LYS A 89 1.06 -24.57 -1.12
CA LYS A 89 0.64 -25.66 -0.24
C LYS A 89 -0.71 -25.38 0.44
N GLY A 90 -1.66 -24.85 -0.35
CA GLY A 90 -3.00 -24.53 0.15
C GLY A 90 -3.10 -23.21 0.91
N GLU A 91 -1.99 -22.48 1.03
CA GLU A 91 -1.96 -21.17 1.67
C GLU A 91 -1.89 -20.06 0.64
N THR A 92 -2.70 -19.01 0.83
CA THR A 92 -2.64 -17.82 -0.02
C THR A 92 -1.58 -16.87 0.51
N ILE A 93 -0.68 -16.44 -0.36
CA ILE A 93 0.38 -15.49 -0.04
C ILE A 93 0.16 -14.22 -0.87
N TYR A 94 0.13 -13.08 -0.18
CA TYR A 94 0.06 -11.76 -0.81
C TYR A 94 1.43 -11.10 -0.70
N LEU A 95 2.08 -10.90 -1.84
CA LEU A 95 3.39 -10.25 -1.89
C LEU A 95 3.18 -8.78 -2.25
N ILE A 96 3.41 -7.88 -1.29
CA ILE A 96 3.26 -6.44 -1.51
C ILE A 96 4.48 -5.92 -2.26
N ARG A 97 4.24 -5.40 -3.47
CA ARG A 97 5.31 -4.95 -4.37
C ARG A 97 5.44 -3.45 -4.47
N TYR A 98 4.37 -2.71 -4.12
CA TYR A 98 4.37 -1.26 -4.19
C TYR A 98 3.28 -0.71 -3.28
N ILE A 99 3.56 0.43 -2.66
CA ILE A 99 2.57 1.16 -1.86
C ILE A 99 2.64 2.63 -2.28
N GLY A 100 1.47 3.23 -2.46
CA GLY A 100 1.34 4.65 -2.71
C GLY A 100 0.07 5.18 -2.06
N ASN A 101 -0.22 6.45 -2.24
CA ASN A 101 -1.45 7.04 -1.74
C ASN A 101 -2.10 7.89 -2.83
N ASN A 102 -3.31 8.39 -2.56
CA ASN A 102 -4.06 9.17 -3.55
C ASN A 102 -3.35 10.45 -3.98
N HIS A 103 -2.48 11.01 -3.16
CA HIS A 103 -1.74 12.23 -3.51
C HIS A 103 -0.66 11.98 -4.56
N THR A 104 -0.16 10.75 -4.66
CA THR A 104 0.89 10.37 -5.60
C THR A 104 0.36 9.51 -6.74
N GLU A 105 -0.71 8.72 -6.51
CA GLU A 105 -1.16 7.70 -7.47
C GLU A 105 -2.45 8.03 -8.20
N ALA A 106 -3.22 9.02 -7.74
CA ALA A 106 -4.54 9.31 -8.32
C ALA A 106 -4.49 9.51 -9.84
N HIS A 107 -3.46 10.21 -10.33
CA HIS A 107 -3.27 10.47 -11.75
C HIS A 107 -3.25 9.16 -12.57
N HIS A 108 -2.49 8.18 -12.11
CA HIS A 108 -2.34 6.90 -12.82
C HIS A 108 -3.58 6.02 -12.73
N LEU A 109 -4.30 6.10 -11.62
CA LEU A 109 -5.50 5.30 -11.41
C LEU A 109 -6.69 5.88 -12.17
N TYR A 110 -6.82 7.19 -12.24
CA TYR A 110 -7.93 7.83 -12.94
C TYR A 110 -7.84 7.71 -14.45
N GLU A 111 -6.66 7.74 -15.03
CA GLU A 111 -6.48 7.56 -16.47
C GLU A 111 -7.07 6.24 -16.95
N GLU A 112 -6.91 5.18 -16.17
CA GLU A 112 -7.43 3.87 -16.51
C GLU A 112 -8.96 3.83 -16.42
N ILE A 113 -9.55 4.58 -15.51
CA ILE A 113 -11.01 4.66 -15.34
C ILE A 113 -11.67 5.45 -16.48
N ILE A 114 -11.01 6.48 -16.98
CA ILE A 114 -11.53 7.36 -18.03
C ILE A 114 -11.38 6.73 -19.41
N ASN A 115 -10.38 5.92 -19.62
CA ASN A 115 -10.12 5.23 -20.87
C ASN A 115 -10.72 3.84 -20.89
#